data_5a238b4d1351691044976904a7088c0a
#
_entry.id   5a238b4d1351691044976904a7088c0a
#
_cell.length_a   1.000
_cell.length_b   1.000
_cell.length_c   1.000
_cell.angle_alpha   90.00
_cell.angle_beta   90.00
_cell.angle_gamma   90.00
#
_symmetry.space_group_name_H-M   'P 1'
#
loop_
_entity.id
_entity.type
_entity.pdbx_description
1 polymer ?
#
loop_
_entity_poly.entity_id
_entity_poly.type
_entity_poly.pdbx_seq_one_letter_code
_entity_poly.pdbx_strand_id
1 'polypeptide(L)'
;MEQTLGLYLHIPFCKSKCAYCDFYSLPHSEEKMDAYAAALLRHLEEVAPRCTAHTVDTVYFGGGTPSYLGEKRLTHLLKAVKKRFHVASDAEITLEANPDSAGDWKALRTLRKAGFNRISLGVQAADDDLLRRIGRVHTCLLYTSDAADE
;
A
#
# COMPACT_ATOMS: atom_id res chain seq x y z
N MET A 1 21.82 -19.85 -11.48
CA MET A 1 20.39 -19.50 -11.49
C MET A 1 20.25 -18.17 -10.77
N GLU A 2 19.66 -17.19 -11.42
CA GLU A 2 19.32 -15.93 -10.78
C GLU A 2 18.27 -16.18 -9.67
N GLN A 3 18.55 -15.72 -8.46
CA GLN A 3 17.65 -15.93 -7.35
C GLN A 3 16.68 -14.75 -7.28
N THR A 4 15.39 -15.00 -7.32
CA THR A 4 14.35 -13.97 -7.17
C THR A 4 13.99 -13.76 -5.71
N LEU A 5 13.54 -12.55 -5.39
CA LEU A 5 13.16 -12.11 -4.06
C LEU A 5 11.91 -11.25 -4.11
N GLY A 6 10.92 -11.56 -3.29
CA GLY A 6 9.78 -10.68 -3.01
C GLY A 6 10.07 -9.77 -1.80
N LEU A 7 9.77 -8.49 -1.91
CA LEU A 7 9.84 -7.54 -0.80
C LEU A 7 8.42 -7.23 -0.29
N TYR A 8 8.18 -7.48 1.00
CA TYR A 8 6.97 -7.07 1.69
C TYR A 8 7.25 -5.90 2.65
N LEU A 9 6.59 -4.77 2.43
CA LEU A 9 6.64 -3.60 3.30
C LEU A 9 5.34 -3.53 4.10
N HIS A 10 5.43 -3.76 5.41
CA HIS A 10 4.28 -3.66 6.30
C HIS A 10 3.97 -2.21 6.63
N ILE A 11 2.74 -1.76 6.36
CA ILE A 11 2.25 -0.42 6.68
C ILE A 11 1.08 -0.56 7.66
N PRO A 12 1.30 -0.38 8.97
CA PRO A 12 0.31 -0.75 10.00
C PRO A 12 -0.81 0.27 10.19
N PHE A 13 -0.89 1.34 9.43
CA PHE A 13 -1.85 2.42 9.66
C PHE A 13 -3.21 2.15 9.04
N CYS A 14 -4.28 2.42 9.81
CA CYS A 14 -5.66 2.39 9.37
C CYS A 14 -6.40 3.64 9.85
N LYS A 15 -7.39 4.10 9.07
CA LYS A 15 -8.30 5.16 9.50
C LYS A 15 -9.18 4.70 10.66
N SER A 16 -9.63 3.42 10.60
CA SER A 16 -10.41 2.77 11.66
C SER A 16 -10.11 1.27 11.68
N LYS A 17 -10.38 0.61 12.81
CA LYS A 17 -10.28 -0.85 12.94
C LYS A 17 -11.59 -1.49 12.49
N CYS A 18 -11.56 -2.33 11.48
CA CYS A 18 -12.73 -3.11 11.06
C CYS A 18 -13.04 -4.22 12.06
N ALA A 19 -14.34 -4.55 12.24
CA ALA A 19 -14.79 -5.51 13.24
C ALA A 19 -14.25 -6.94 13.05
N TYR A 20 -13.91 -7.31 11.82
CA TYR A 20 -13.40 -8.63 11.44
C TYR A 20 -11.88 -8.72 11.32
N CYS A 21 -11.16 -7.59 11.45
CA CYS A 21 -9.74 -7.53 11.11
C CYS A 21 -8.85 -7.91 12.28
N ASP A 22 -8.04 -8.96 12.09
CA ASP A 22 -7.05 -9.44 13.07
C ASP A 22 -5.60 -9.06 12.70
N PHE A 23 -5.40 -8.32 11.61
CA PHE A 23 -4.08 -7.85 11.24
C PHE A 23 -3.54 -6.83 12.26
N TYR A 24 -2.21 -6.87 12.46
CA TYR A 24 -1.54 -5.83 13.23
C TYR A 24 -1.71 -4.48 12.55
N SER A 25 -2.47 -3.59 13.20
CA SER A 25 -2.75 -2.26 12.69
C SER A 25 -2.89 -1.23 13.81
N LEU A 26 -2.53 0.00 13.50
CA LEU A 26 -2.55 1.17 14.38
C LEU A 26 -3.62 2.15 13.85
N PRO A 27 -4.87 2.09 14.33
CA PRO A 27 -5.88 3.07 13.97
C PRO A 27 -5.57 4.41 14.67
N HIS A 28 -6.00 5.51 14.06
CA HIS A 28 -5.90 6.87 14.63
C HIS A 28 -4.47 7.22 15.13
N SER A 29 -3.44 6.91 14.33
CA SER A 29 -2.03 7.08 14.71
C SER A 29 -1.23 7.85 13.65
N GLU A 30 -1.86 8.85 13.04
CA GLU A 30 -1.29 9.67 11.95
C GLU A 30 0.00 10.39 12.39
N GLU A 31 0.08 10.79 13.65
CA GLU A 31 1.25 11.45 14.25
C GLU A 31 2.51 10.57 14.24
N LYS A 32 2.35 9.25 14.07
CA LYS A 32 3.46 8.29 14.00
C LYS A 32 3.94 7.99 12.58
N MET A 33 3.19 8.41 11.54
CA MET A 33 3.46 8.03 10.16
C MET A 33 4.84 8.47 9.67
N ASP A 34 5.27 9.70 10.00
CA ASP A 34 6.57 10.20 9.57
C ASP A 34 7.73 9.46 10.26
N ALA A 35 7.63 9.23 11.56
CA ALA A 35 8.61 8.48 12.33
C ALA A 35 8.71 7.03 11.84
N TYR A 36 7.57 6.41 11.54
CA TYR A 36 7.51 5.06 10.99
C TYR A 36 8.14 4.97 9.60
N ALA A 37 7.79 5.89 8.70
CA ALA A 37 8.38 5.93 7.36
C ALA A 37 9.90 6.11 7.41
N ALA A 38 10.40 6.97 8.30
CA ALA A 38 11.82 7.16 8.54
C ALA A 38 12.50 5.89 9.09
N ALA A 39 11.83 5.17 10.01
CA ALA A 39 12.35 3.90 10.54
C ALA A 39 12.39 2.82 9.45
N LEU A 40 11.36 2.73 8.61
CA LEU A 40 11.31 1.79 7.50
C LEU A 40 12.39 2.05 6.45
N LEU A 41 12.70 3.34 6.17
CA LEU A 41 13.81 3.71 5.29
C LEU A 41 15.16 3.22 5.84
N ARG A 42 15.42 3.38 7.15
CA ARG A 42 16.64 2.84 7.79
C ARG A 42 16.69 1.33 7.70
N HIS A 43 15.57 0.65 7.95
CA HIS A 43 15.49 -0.81 7.85
C HIS A 43 15.80 -1.30 6.42
N LEU A 44 15.30 -0.61 5.39
CA LEU A 44 15.65 -0.92 3.99
C LEU A 44 17.18 -0.77 3.75
N GLU A 45 17.83 0.24 4.34
CA GLU A 45 19.28 0.42 4.26
C GLU A 45 20.07 -0.72 4.91
N GLU A 46 19.59 -1.20 6.07
CA GLU A 46 20.23 -2.29 6.82
C GLU A 46 20.08 -3.65 6.12
N VAL A 47 18.95 -3.88 5.45
CA VAL A 47 18.64 -5.18 4.81
C VAL A 47 19.24 -5.28 3.41
N ALA A 48 19.27 -4.20 2.64
CA ALA A 48 19.68 -4.21 1.24
C ALA A 48 21.05 -4.89 0.97
N PRO A 49 22.11 -4.70 1.79
CA PRO A 49 23.39 -5.37 1.57
C PRO A 49 23.32 -6.91 1.60
N ARG A 50 22.31 -7.47 2.26
CA ARG A 50 22.10 -8.93 2.34
C ARG A 50 21.41 -9.50 1.11
N CYS A 51 20.86 -8.64 0.25
CA CYS A 51 20.02 -9.01 -0.89
C CYS A 51 20.72 -8.77 -2.25
N THR A 52 22.00 -8.43 -2.26
CA THR A 52 22.75 -8.04 -3.47
C THR A 52 22.85 -9.12 -4.53
N ALA A 53 22.71 -10.39 -4.15
CA ALA A 53 22.72 -11.55 -5.06
C ALA A 53 21.33 -11.86 -5.65
N HIS A 54 20.30 -11.10 -5.29
CA HIS A 54 18.92 -11.38 -5.68
C HIS A 54 18.37 -10.25 -6.56
N THR A 55 17.50 -10.66 -7.50
CA THR A 55 16.64 -9.74 -8.27
C THR A 55 15.26 -9.71 -7.64
N VAL A 56 14.79 -8.52 -7.31
CA VAL A 56 13.45 -8.30 -6.75
C VAL A 56 12.44 -8.29 -7.90
N ASP A 57 11.58 -9.30 -7.96
CA ASP A 57 10.52 -9.44 -8.97
C ASP A 57 9.15 -8.95 -8.46
N THR A 58 8.96 -8.87 -7.15
CA THR A 58 7.72 -8.38 -6.53
C THR A 58 8.00 -7.43 -5.35
N VAL A 59 7.22 -6.35 -5.27
CA VAL A 59 7.21 -5.44 -4.12
C VAL A 59 5.77 -5.26 -3.66
N TYR A 60 5.49 -5.58 -2.41
CA TYR A 60 4.14 -5.55 -1.88
C TYR A 60 4.04 -4.63 -0.66
N PHE A 61 3.25 -3.58 -0.77
CA PHE A 61 2.90 -2.70 0.35
C PHE A 61 1.55 -3.16 0.91
N GLY A 62 1.57 -3.76 2.11
CA GLY A 62 0.40 -4.36 2.74
C GLY A 62 0.33 -4.09 4.24
N GLY A 63 -0.67 -4.67 4.90
CA GLY A 63 -0.81 -4.65 6.37
C GLY A 63 -2.12 -4.06 6.86
N GLY A 64 -2.12 -2.82 7.30
CA GLY A 64 -3.33 -2.10 7.67
C GLY A 64 -4.06 -1.56 6.44
N THR A 65 -3.81 -0.32 6.09
CA THR A 65 -4.27 0.32 4.85
C THR A 65 -3.10 1.15 4.29
N PRO A 66 -2.21 0.55 3.50
CA PRO A 66 -1.02 1.23 3.00
C PRO A 66 -1.30 2.56 2.29
N SER A 67 -2.38 2.65 1.50
CA SER A 67 -2.80 3.90 0.84
C SER A 67 -3.05 5.06 1.82
N TYR A 68 -3.42 4.76 3.07
CA TYR A 68 -3.63 5.76 4.13
C TYR A 68 -2.33 6.46 4.57
N LEU A 69 -1.16 5.85 4.32
CA LEU A 69 0.14 6.49 4.57
C LEU A 69 0.37 7.74 3.71
N GLY A 70 -0.34 7.85 2.60
CA GLY A 70 -0.29 8.96 1.66
C GLY A 70 0.75 8.79 0.55
N GLU A 71 0.44 9.35 -0.63
CA GLU A 71 1.23 9.16 -1.86
C GLU A 71 2.69 9.66 -1.75
N LYS A 72 2.92 10.71 -0.96
CA LYS A 72 4.28 11.26 -0.79
C LYS A 72 5.22 10.29 -0.08
N ARG A 73 4.76 9.73 1.08
CA ARG A 73 5.56 8.75 1.85
C ARG A 73 5.73 7.45 1.08
N LEU A 74 4.67 6.95 0.43
CA LEU A 74 4.71 5.75 -0.40
C LEU A 74 5.68 5.90 -1.57
N THR A 75 5.65 7.03 -2.27
CA THR A 75 6.59 7.33 -3.36
C THR A 75 8.04 7.37 -2.86
N HIS A 76 8.27 7.97 -1.69
CA HIS A 76 9.61 8.03 -1.09
C HIS A 76 10.13 6.64 -0.72
N LEU A 77 9.30 5.80 -0.11
CA LEU A 77 9.65 4.41 0.23
C LEU A 77 9.95 3.59 -1.03
N LEU A 78 9.11 3.68 -2.06
CA LEU A 78 9.33 2.95 -3.31
C LEU A 78 10.61 3.41 -4.03
N LYS A 79 10.91 4.71 -4.04
CA LYS A 79 12.20 5.23 -4.55
C LYS A 79 13.39 4.66 -3.78
N ALA A 80 13.26 4.53 -2.46
CA ALA A 80 14.30 3.94 -1.64
C ALA A 80 14.50 2.45 -1.95
N VAL A 81 13.43 1.68 -2.15
CA VAL A 81 13.49 0.30 -2.61
C VAL A 81 14.25 0.21 -3.94
N LYS A 82 13.80 0.95 -4.96
CA LYS A 82 14.42 0.94 -6.31
C LYS A 82 15.88 1.39 -6.32
N LYS A 83 16.28 2.24 -5.37
CA LYS A 83 17.68 2.70 -5.25
C LYS A 83 18.60 1.68 -4.60
N ARG A 84 18.07 0.86 -3.68
CA ARG A 84 18.87 -0.01 -2.82
C ARG A 84 18.86 -1.48 -3.22
N PHE A 85 17.80 -1.91 -3.93
CA PHE A 85 17.63 -3.28 -4.38
C PHE A 85 17.66 -3.33 -5.91
N HIS A 86 18.13 -4.45 -6.45
CA HIS A 86 18.02 -4.72 -7.87
C HIS A 86 16.58 -5.13 -8.17
N VAL A 87 15.74 -4.16 -8.53
CA VAL A 87 14.33 -4.39 -8.88
C VAL A 87 14.22 -4.62 -10.38
N ALA A 88 13.63 -5.75 -10.78
CA ALA A 88 13.39 -6.07 -12.19
C ALA A 88 12.54 -4.99 -12.87
N SER A 89 12.77 -4.75 -14.16
CA SER A 89 12.07 -3.73 -14.94
C SER A 89 10.57 -4.01 -15.08
N ASP A 90 10.21 -5.30 -15.02
CA ASP A 90 8.84 -5.83 -15.09
C ASP A 90 8.29 -6.26 -13.72
N ALA A 91 8.96 -5.92 -12.62
CA ALA A 91 8.53 -6.27 -11.27
C ALA A 91 7.09 -5.84 -11.00
N GLU A 92 6.31 -6.72 -10.37
CA GLU A 92 4.99 -6.37 -9.85
C GLU A 92 5.13 -5.52 -8.58
N ILE A 93 4.59 -4.31 -8.59
CA ILE A 93 4.64 -3.39 -7.45
C ILE A 93 3.21 -3.09 -7.00
N THR A 94 2.82 -3.77 -5.93
CA THR A 94 1.45 -3.77 -5.41
C THR A 94 1.27 -2.83 -4.23
N LEU A 95 0.14 -2.13 -4.21
CA LEU A 95 -0.36 -1.34 -3.09
C LEU A 95 -1.72 -1.84 -2.64
N GLU A 96 -1.87 -2.18 -1.36
CA GLU A 96 -3.21 -2.36 -0.77
C GLU A 96 -3.85 -1.01 -0.49
N ALA A 97 -5.14 -0.91 -0.80
CA ALA A 97 -5.93 0.30 -0.62
C ALA A 97 -7.36 -0.01 -0.21
N ASN A 98 -8.01 0.97 0.41
CA ASN A 98 -9.46 0.98 0.57
C ASN A 98 -10.09 1.94 -0.45
N PRO A 99 -11.36 1.75 -0.83
CA PRO A 99 -12.03 2.63 -1.78
C PRO A 99 -11.99 4.11 -1.40
N ASP A 100 -12.16 4.45 -0.11
CA ASP A 100 -12.10 5.81 0.40
C ASP A 100 -10.71 6.46 0.29
N SER A 101 -9.63 5.68 0.33
CA SER A 101 -8.26 6.16 0.16
C SER A 101 -7.75 6.07 -1.28
N ALA A 102 -8.45 5.35 -2.15
CA ALA A 102 -8.15 5.21 -3.57
C ALA A 102 -8.91 6.22 -4.45
N GLY A 103 -9.88 6.98 -3.89
CA GLY A 103 -10.73 7.90 -4.65
C GLY A 103 -10.04 9.20 -5.11
N ASP A 104 -8.80 9.47 -4.71
CA ASP A 104 -8.04 10.62 -5.20
C ASP A 104 -7.24 10.26 -6.46
N TRP A 105 -7.78 10.62 -7.61
CA TRP A 105 -7.15 10.42 -8.91
C TRP A 105 -5.74 11.04 -9.04
N LYS A 106 -5.49 12.19 -8.37
CA LYS A 106 -4.16 12.82 -8.39
C LYS A 106 -3.14 11.98 -7.62
N ALA A 107 -3.53 11.45 -6.48
CA ALA A 107 -2.71 10.54 -5.69
C ALA A 107 -2.41 9.25 -6.47
N LEU A 108 -3.42 8.63 -7.09
CA LEU A 108 -3.24 7.43 -7.90
C LEU A 108 -2.28 7.67 -9.08
N ARG A 109 -2.42 8.79 -9.79
CA ARG A 109 -1.52 9.17 -10.88
C ARG A 109 -0.08 9.37 -10.38
N THR A 110 0.10 9.95 -9.19
CA THR A 110 1.42 10.11 -8.56
C THR A 110 2.05 8.77 -8.23
N LEU A 111 1.29 7.85 -7.64
CA LEU A 111 1.72 6.49 -7.33
C LEU A 111 2.06 5.71 -8.62
N ARG A 112 1.23 5.81 -9.66
CA ARG A 112 1.49 5.18 -10.97
C ARG A 112 2.81 5.67 -11.58
N LYS A 113 3.06 6.98 -11.55
CA LYS A 113 4.33 7.58 -12.03
C LYS A 113 5.54 7.15 -11.20
N ALA A 114 5.37 6.91 -9.90
CA ALA A 114 6.42 6.38 -9.04
C ALA A 114 6.78 4.93 -9.38
N GLY A 115 5.84 4.20 -10.00
CA GLY A 115 6.03 2.84 -10.48
C GLY A 115 5.15 1.78 -9.83
N PHE A 116 4.17 2.15 -9.01
CA PHE A 116 3.12 1.20 -8.62
C PHE A 116 2.33 0.78 -9.86
N ASN A 117 2.16 -0.52 -10.07
CA ASN A 117 1.51 -1.06 -11.27
C ASN A 117 0.34 -2.00 -10.95
N ARG A 118 0.09 -2.29 -9.66
CA ARG A 118 -1.05 -3.08 -9.19
C ARG A 118 -1.64 -2.47 -7.92
N ILE A 119 -2.98 -2.46 -7.83
CA ILE A 119 -3.72 -2.08 -6.61
C ILE A 119 -4.56 -3.27 -6.18
N SER A 120 -4.47 -3.62 -4.89
CA SER A 120 -5.38 -4.55 -4.23
C SER A 120 -6.39 -3.75 -3.43
N LEU A 121 -7.65 -3.78 -3.87
CA LEU A 121 -8.70 -2.92 -3.32
C LEU A 121 -9.61 -3.69 -2.37
N GLY A 122 -9.69 -3.26 -1.12
CA GLY A 122 -10.54 -3.86 -0.09
C GLY A 122 -12.00 -3.40 -0.18
N VAL A 123 -12.74 -3.88 -1.16
CA VAL A 123 -14.17 -3.55 -1.38
C VAL A 123 -15.07 -4.24 -0.35
N GLN A 124 -14.83 -5.50 -0.04
CA GLN A 124 -15.47 -6.38 0.96
C GLN A 124 -16.91 -6.80 0.62
N ALA A 125 -17.83 -5.89 0.31
CA ALA A 125 -19.23 -6.19 -0.02
C ALA A 125 -19.81 -5.15 -0.98
N ALA A 126 -20.80 -5.54 -1.75
CA ALA A 126 -21.60 -4.69 -2.62
C ALA A 126 -22.96 -4.35 -1.97
N ASP A 127 -22.95 -4.12 -0.67
CA ASP A 127 -24.14 -3.81 0.15
C ASP A 127 -23.74 -2.86 1.29
N ASP A 128 -24.37 -1.70 1.37
CA ASP A 128 -24.03 -0.65 2.34
C ASP A 128 -24.35 -1.01 3.79
N ASP A 129 -25.39 -1.84 4.01
CA ASP A 129 -25.73 -2.31 5.35
C ASP A 129 -24.70 -3.30 5.87
N LEU A 130 -24.24 -4.20 5.00
CA LEU A 130 -23.13 -5.11 5.33
C LEU A 130 -21.83 -4.33 5.57
N LEU A 131 -21.49 -3.36 4.73
CA LEU A 131 -20.29 -2.53 4.91
C LEU A 131 -20.32 -1.82 6.27
N ARG A 132 -21.44 -1.20 6.65
CA ARG A 132 -21.60 -0.57 7.97
C ARG A 132 -21.45 -1.55 9.12
N ARG A 133 -22.06 -2.73 9.02
CA ARG A 133 -22.00 -3.77 10.06
C ARG A 133 -20.60 -4.30 10.31
N ILE A 134 -19.76 -4.38 9.27
CA ILE A 134 -18.35 -4.80 9.40
C ILE A 134 -17.38 -3.65 9.68
N GLY A 135 -17.90 -2.44 9.87
CA GLY A 135 -17.08 -1.26 10.23
C GLY A 135 -16.33 -0.63 9.06
N ARG A 136 -16.85 -0.77 7.82
CA ARG A 136 -16.28 -0.07 6.66
C ARG A 136 -16.80 1.37 6.58
N VAL A 137 -15.93 2.29 6.14
CA VAL A 137 -16.24 3.72 6.06
C VAL A 137 -16.70 4.16 4.66
N HIS A 138 -16.51 3.32 3.64
CA HIS A 138 -16.97 3.59 2.27
C HIS A 138 -18.35 2.98 2.00
N THR A 139 -19.00 3.45 0.94
CA THR A 139 -20.27 2.92 0.41
C THR A 139 -20.07 2.32 -0.98
N CYS A 140 -21.04 1.53 -1.45
CA CYS A 140 -21.02 0.95 -2.80
C CYS A 140 -20.93 2.00 -3.90
N LEU A 141 -21.54 3.17 -3.70
CA LEU A 141 -21.53 4.26 -4.67
C LEU A 141 -20.12 4.73 -5.02
N LEU A 142 -19.18 4.67 -4.07
CA LEU A 142 -17.81 5.16 -4.26
C LEU A 142 -17.03 4.40 -5.36
N TYR A 143 -17.35 3.12 -5.60
CA TYR A 143 -16.67 2.31 -6.61
C TYR A 143 -17.56 1.86 -7.78
N THR A 144 -18.83 2.27 -7.79
CA THR A 144 -19.76 1.96 -8.88
C THR A 144 -20.05 3.15 -9.79
N SER A 145 -19.89 4.39 -9.30
CA SER A 145 -20.20 5.60 -10.06
C SER A 145 -19.13 5.98 -11.08
N ASP A 146 -17.87 5.69 -10.84
CA ASP A 146 -16.78 6.11 -11.72
C ASP A 146 -16.56 5.22 -12.96
N ALA A 147 -17.22 4.06 -13.02
CA ALA A 147 -17.12 3.16 -14.18
C ALA A 147 -18.05 3.52 -15.34
N ALA A 148 -18.91 4.52 -15.15
CA ALA A 148 -19.94 4.90 -16.13
C ALA A 148 -19.65 6.22 -16.88
N ASP A 149 -18.61 6.98 -16.50
CA ASP A 149 -18.34 8.32 -17.01
C ASP A 149 -17.06 8.42 -17.89
N GLU A 150 -16.51 7.28 -18.38
CA GLU A 150 -15.43 7.26 -19.37
C GLU A 150 -15.86 6.62 -20.69
#